data_99e147e0df14469c89315370efb04dcf
#
_entry.id   99e147e0df14469c89315370efb04dcf
#
_cell.length_a   1.000
_cell.length_b   1.000
_cell.length_c   1.000
_cell.angle_alpha   90.00
_cell.angle_beta   90.00
_cell.angle_gamma   90.00
#
_symmetry.space_group_name_H-M   'P 1'
#
loop_
_entity.id
_entity.type
_entity.pdbx_description
1 polymer ?
#
loop_
_entity_poly.entity_id
_entity_poly.type
_entity_poly.pdbx_seq_one_letter_code
_entity_poly.pdbx_strand_id
1 'polypeptide(L)'
;MKYKIHSFRNAQVIFENDDSYKNDWFELLDVLDKITEEEVIDLFTASNREDIKSLSEPINKLIDERLCNKGWRRQCEIFNDSEYRESSGNRRNPWTLDFSKNEFAVEVAFNHGHVVAWNLIKLVLAGELNHVEKDVNTSVGVIVCATDELKKNGGFDTAVGSYEKFLQHLKPMNNILTVPIVVIGLCEFDEYEIRDRKAFKKRGLLPKNTSEKLECIYDILKNSNFDFEKKKEFDGEKCGGTLLFSKKQRILFYNSGIRRQKKLADWCLKNQWTTICVKEICTLDDLDNLLKEYSTD
;
A
#
# COMPACT_ATOMS: atom_id res chain seq x y z
N MET A 1 2.72 4.96 12.22
CA MET A 1 3.36 4.28 11.04
C MET A 1 4.84 4.64 10.98
N LYS A 2 5.70 3.75 10.46
CA LYS A 2 7.10 4.09 10.14
C LYS A 2 7.17 4.95 8.88
N TYR A 3 8.13 5.88 8.84
CA TYR A 3 8.34 6.74 7.67
C TYR A 3 9.80 7.15 7.52
N LYS A 4 10.17 7.60 6.31
CA LYS A 4 11.44 8.25 5.97
C LYS A 4 11.19 9.74 5.76
N ILE A 5 12.14 10.59 6.13
CA ILE A 5 12.08 12.03 5.93
C ILE A 5 13.20 12.47 5.00
N HIS A 6 12.86 13.31 4.02
CA HIS A 6 13.83 14.03 3.21
C HIS A 6 13.59 15.53 3.33
N SER A 7 14.63 16.25 3.71
CA SER A 7 14.63 17.70 3.88
C SER A 7 15.16 18.40 2.64
N PHE A 8 14.34 19.22 2.00
CA PHE A 8 14.74 20.09 0.90
C PHE A 8 14.83 21.54 1.41
N ARG A 9 15.90 22.25 1.04
CA ARG A 9 16.21 23.61 1.52
C ARG A 9 16.25 23.73 3.05
N ASN A 10 16.85 22.75 3.71
CA ASN A 10 16.97 22.69 5.19
C ASN A 10 15.62 22.75 5.93
N ALA A 11 14.53 22.37 5.28
CA ALA A 11 13.17 22.46 5.81
C ALA A 11 13.03 21.82 7.19
N GLN A 12 13.54 20.59 7.38
CA GLN A 12 13.43 19.89 8.66
C GLN A 12 14.10 20.67 9.80
N VAL A 13 15.29 21.22 9.56
CA VAL A 13 16.00 22.03 10.58
C VAL A 13 15.21 23.28 10.93
N ILE A 14 14.59 23.92 9.93
CA ILE A 14 13.73 25.09 10.14
C ILE A 14 12.51 24.68 10.98
N PHE A 15 11.82 23.61 10.61
CA PHE A 15 10.60 23.14 11.30
C PHE A 15 10.84 22.74 12.75
N GLU A 16 12.01 22.16 13.06
CA GLU A 16 12.34 21.68 14.40
C GLU A 16 12.84 22.79 15.35
N ASN A 17 13.36 23.91 14.83
CA ASN A 17 14.05 24.92 15.63
C ASN A 17 13.38 26.29 15.64
N ASP A 18 12.49 26.59 14.70
CA ASP A 18 11.75 27.86 14.68
C ASP A 18 10.38 27.67 15.33
N ASP A 19 10.08 28.52 16.32
CA ASP A 19 8.84 28.45 17.10
C ASP A 19 7.58 28.63 16.24
N SER A 20 7.69 29.31 15.09
CA SER A 20 6.59 29.48 14.13
C SER A 20 6.12 28.16 13.50
N TYR A 21 7.00 27.17 13.42
CA TYR A 21 6.72 25.90 12.77
C TYR A 21 6.68 24.71 13.72
N LYS A 22 7.43 24.76 14.79
CA LYS A 22 7.76 23.63 15.65
C LYS A 22 6.53 22.86 16.14
N ASN A 23 5.53 23.57 16.62
CA ASN A 23 4.34 22.93 17.20
C ASN A 23 3.54 22.17 16.15
N ASP A 24 3.28 22.77 14.99
CA ASP A 24 2.50 22.16 13.93
C ASP A 24 3.28 21.02 13.25
N TRP A 25 4.61 21.16 13.15
CA TRP A 25 5.47 20.09 12.67
C TRP A 25 5.39 18.84 13.53
N PHE A 26 5.61 18.95 14.84
CA PHE A 26 5.53 17.80 15.74
C PHE A 26 4.11 17.26 15.88
N GLU A 27 3.10 18.09 15.73
CA GLU A 27 1.71 17.64 15.68
C GLU A 27 1.42 16.79 14.47
N LEU A 28 1.93 17.14 13.29
CA LEU A 28 1.83 16.35 12.07
C LEU A 28 2.53 14.99 12.24
N LEU A 29 3.76 14.98 12.79
CA LEU A 29 4.49 13.73 13.05
C LEU A 29 3.75 12.86 14.08
N ASP A 30 3.22 13.43 15.16
CA ASP A 30 2.44 12.71 16.19
C ASP A 30 1.21 12.02 15.58
N VAL A 31 0.55 12.65 14.61
CA VAL A 31 -0.56 12.05 13.87
C VAL A 31 -0.09 10.82 13.09
N LEU A 32 1.02 10.91 12.37
CA LEU A 32 1.56 9.79 11.59
C LEU A 32 2.07 8.66 12.50
N ASP A 33 2.75 8.99 13.59
CA ASP A 33 3.28 8.02 14.55
C ASP A 33 2.18 7.18 15.22
N LYS A 34 1.04 7.79 15.49
CA LYS A 34 -0.11 7.15 16.15
C LYS A 34 -0.96 6.26 15.23
N ILE A 35 -0.78 6.32 13.92
CA ILE A 35 -1.46 5.39 13.01
C ILE A 35 -0.81 4.03 13.14
N THR A 36 -1.57 3.00 13.54
CA THR A 36 -1.09 1.62 13.65
C THR A 36 -1.45 0.80 12.40
N GLU A 37 -0.75 -0.31 12.21
CA GLU A 37 -1.03 -1.23 11.10
C GLU A 37 -2.42 -1.85 11.25
N GLU A 38 -2.79 -2.23 12.48
CA GLU A 38 -4.07 -2.83 12.81
C GLU A 38 -5.23 -1.91 12.45
N GLU A 39 -5.18 -0.62 12.84
CA GLU A 39 -6.24 0.34 12.51
C GLU A 39 -6.44 0.47 10.99
N VAL A 40 -5.33 0.52 10.23
CA VAL A 40 -5.41 0.61 8.76
C VAL A 40 -5.99 -0.67 8.17
N ILE A 41 -5.59 -1.84 8.67
CA ILE A 41 -6.09 -3.14 8.21
C ILE A 41 -7.56 -3.34 8.58
N ASP A 42 -7.97 -2.92 9.77
CA ASP A 42 -9.37 -2.98 10.21
C ASP A 42 -10.27 -2.14 9.29
N LEU A 43 -9.86 -0.91 8.96
CA LEU A 43 -10.57 -0.06 8.00
C LEU A 43 -10.59 -0.67 6.60
N PHE A 44 -9.49 -1.25 6.16
CA PHE A 44 -9.39 -1.92 4.87
C PHE A 44 -10.33 -3.13 4.77
N THR A 45 -10.44 -3.92 5.84
CA THR A 45 -11.25 -5.15 5.87
C THR A 45 -12.73 -4.90 6.17
N ALA A 46 -13.04 -3.86 6.97
CA ALA A 46 -14.41 -3.49 7.32
C ALA A 46 -15.19 -2.87 6.14
N SER A 47 -14.48 -2.29 5.17
CA SER A 47 -15.07 -1.74 3.95
C SER A 47 -15.56 -2.86 3.03
N ASN A 48 -16.65 -2.59 2.27
CA ASN A 48 -17.06 -3.48 1.20
C ASN A 48 -15.88 -3.62 0.22
N ARG A 49 -15.36 -4.83 0.04
CA ARG A 49 -14.11 -5.12 -0.71
C ARG A 49 -14.13 -4.68 -2.18
N GLU A 50 -15.31 -4.34 -2.72
CA GLU A 50 -15.43 -3.82 -4.08
C GLU A 50 -14.97 -2.37 -4.20
N ASP A 51 -15.06 -1.58 -3.13
CA ASP A 51 -14.79 -0.15 -3.14
C ASP A 51 -13.32 0.17 -2.83
N ILE A 52 -12.68 -0.53 -1.87
CA ILE A 52 -11.29 -0.28 -1.47
C ILE A 52 -10.34 -1.31 -2.07
N LYS A 53 -9.35 -0.82 -2.85
CA LYS A 53 -8.40 -1.66 -3.60
C LYS A 53 -7.01 -1.73 -2.99
N SER A 54 -6.66 -0.77 -2.14
CA SER A 54 -5.32 -0.61 -1.56
C SER A 54 -5.38 0.08 -0.20
N LEU A 55 -4.26 0.14 0.51
CA LEU A 55 -4.13 0.84 1.79
C LEU A 55 -4.18 2.38 1.66
N SER A 56 -4.17 2.95 0.44
CA SER A 56 -4.17 4.40 0.25
C SER A 56 -5.37 5.08 0.88
N GLU A 57 -6.57 4.54 0.69
CA GLU A 57 -7.80 5.13 1.20
C GLU A 57 -7.93 5.03 2.73
N PRO A 58 -7.69 3.87 3.39
CA PRO A 58 -7.66 3.78 4.85
C PRO A 58 -6.63 4.69 5.50
N ILE A 59 -5.41 4.75 4.94
CA ILE A 59 -4.36 5.64 5.46
C ILE A 59 -4.79 7.10 5.32
N ASN A 60 -5.28 7.50 4.15
CA ASN A 60 -5.73 8.88 3.90
C ASN A 60 -6.87 9.27 4.85
N LYS A 61 -7.82 8.37 5.09
CA LYS A 61 -8.93 8.59 6.02
C LYS A 61 -8.44 8.83 7.45
N LEU A 62 -7.49 8.04 7.95
CA LEU A 62 -6.93 8.22 9.30
C LEU A 62 -6.15 9.52 9.43
N ILE A 63 -5.37 9.90 8.41
CA ILE A 63 -4.66 11.19 8.38
C ILE A 63 -5.68 12.33 8.40
N ASP A 64 -6.71 12.28 7.54
CA ASP A 64 -7.75 13.32 7.45
C ASP A 64 -8.47 13.52 8.79
N GLU A 65 -8.99 12.45 9.38
CA GLU A 65 -9.70 12.50 10.65
C GLU A 65 -8.84 13.06 11.78
N ARG A 66 -7.57 12.64 11.87
CA ARG A 66 -6.69 13.04 12.97
C ARG A 66 -6.17 14.47 12.83
N LEU A 67 -5.82 14.89 11.61
CA LEU A 67 -5.41 16.28 11.37
C LEU A 67 -6.56 17.24 11.59
N CYS A 68 -7.76 16.92 11.10
CA CYS A 68 -8.95 17.72 11.33
C CYS A 68 -9.27 17.89 12.83
N ASN A 69 -9.15 16.81 13.62
CA ASN A 69 -9.35 16.84 15.07
C ASN A 69 -8.33 17.73 15.81
N LYS A 70 -7.18 18.01 15.19
CA LYS A 70 -6.15 18.93 15.68
C LYS A 70 -6.26 20.34 15.08
N GLY A 71 -7.36 20.63 14.38
CA GLY A 71 -7.65 21.95 13.82
C GLY A 71 -6.96 22.28 12.51
N TRP A 72 -6.42 21.28 11.81
CA TRP A 72 -5.96 21.45 10.43
C TRP A 72 -7.16 21.64 9.51
N ARG A 73 -7.09 22.66 8.66
CA ARG A 73 -8.09 22.89 7.61
C ARG A 73 -7.84 21.89 6.48
N ARG A 74 -8.89 21.23 6.01
CA ARG A 74 -8.82 20.30 4.88
C ARG A 74 -9.34 20.95 3.60
N GLN A 75 -8.85 20.48 2.46
CA GLN A 75 -9.30 20.90 1.12
C GLN A 75 -9.31 22.45 1.00
N CYS A 76 -8.15 23.06 1.33
CA CYS A 76 -8.00 24.50 1.34
C CYS A 76 -7.74 25.02 -0.07
N GLU A 77 -8.54 25.93 -0.55
CA GLU A 77 -8.25 26.65 -1.79
C GLU A 77 -7.03 27.57 -1.58
N ILE A 78 -6.09 27.57 -2.54
CA ILE A 78 -4.91 28.44 -2.47
C ILE A 78 -5.31 29.89 -2.72
N PHE A 79 -6.14 30.10 -3.74
CA PHE A 79 -6.54 31.43 -4.20
C PHE A 79 -7.98 31.75 -3.79
N ASN A 80 -8.20 33.00 -3.35
CA ASN A 80 -9.52 33.52 -3.04
C ASN A 80 -10.17 34.27 -4.21
N ASP A 81 -9.39 34.57 -5.24
CA ASP A 81 -9.89 35.28 -6.43
C ASP A 81 -10.78 34.38 -7.29
N SER A 82 -11.94 34.94 -7.70
CA SER A 82 -12.92 34.25 -8.54
C SER A 82 -12.37 33.83 -9.90
N GLU A 83 -11.32 34.52 -10.41
CA GLU A 83 -10.67 34.19 -11.68
C GLU A 83 -10.02 32.79 -11.65
N TYR A 84 -9.56 32.33 -10.47
CA TYR A 84 -8.92 31.04 -10.27
C TYR A 84 -9.88 29.94 -9.78
N ARG A 85 -11.14 30.31 -9.53
CA ARG A 85 -12.20 29.35 -9.19
C ARG A 85 -12.85 28.86 -10.47
N GLU A 86 -12.71 27.59 -10.80
CA GLU A 86 -13.44 27.03 -11.93
C GLU A 86 -14.94 27.18 -11.71
N SER A 87 -15.59 27.95 -12.57
CA SER A 87 -17.02 28.28 -12.52
C SER A 87 -17.94 27.14 -12.98
N SER A 88 -17.45 25.93 -13.16
CA SER A 88 -18.25 24.88 -13.78
C SER A 88 -18.21 23.56 -13.04
N GLY A 89 -19.30 23.30 -12.31
CA GLY A 89 -19.79 21.96 -12.02
C GLY A 89 -18.84 21.09 -11.16
N ASN A 90 -19.07 19.81 -11.12
CA ASN A 90 -18.45 18.78 -10.28
C ASN A 90 -16.91 18.58 -10.41
N ARG A 91 -16.13 19.50 -10.95
CA ARG A 91 -14.66 19.40 -11.01
C ARG A 91 -14.04 20.01 -9.75
N ARG A 92 -13.16 19.25 -9.10
CA ARG A 92 -12.31 19.77 -8.01
C ARG A 92 -11.48 20.94 -8.54
N ASN A 93 -11.44 22.04 -7.75
CA ASN A 93 -10.52 23.14 -8.01
C ASN A 93 -9.08 22.61 -8.00
N PRO A 94 -8.30 22.78 -9.11
CA PRO A 94 -6.93 22.26 -9.18
C PRO A 94 -5.97 22.96 -8.19
N TRP A 95 -6.38 24.14 -7.69
CA TRP A 95 -5.63 24.99 -6.78
C TRP A 95 -5.97 24.70 -5.31
N THR A 96 -6.18 23.45 -4.96
CA THR A 96 -6.57 23.04 -3.61
C THR A 96 -5.45 22.23 -2.95
N LEU A 97 -5.11 22.57 -1.71
CA LEU A 97 -4.24 21.80 -0.82
C LEU A 97 -5.08 20.77 -0.06
N ASP A 98 -4.50 19.63 0.24
CA ASP A 98 -5.19 18.64 1.08
C ASP A 98 -5.38 19.17 2.50
N PHE A 99 -4.33 19.76 3.10
CA PHE A 99 -4.41 20.40 4.44
C PHE A 99 -3.58 21.67 4.51
N SER A 100 -4.01 22.57 5.40
CA SER A 100 -3.25 23.76 5.79
C SER A 100 -3.49 24.10 7.27
N LYS A 101 -2.44 24.53 7.93
CA LYS A 101 -2.50 25.11 9.29
C LYS A 101 -1.37 26.10 9.46
N ASN A 102 -1.68 27.31 9.91
CA ASN A 102 -0.71 28.38 10.06
C ASN A 102 0.19 28.50 8.81
N GLU A 103 1.51 28.33 8.98
CA GLU A 103 2.51 28.46 7.93
C GLU A 103 2.66 27.19 7.05
N PHE A 104 1.94 26.09 7.35
CA PHE A 104 2.09 24.82 6.65
C PHE A 104 1.08 24.61 5.54
N ALA A 105 1.58 24.20 4.36
CA ALA A 105 0.83 23.55 3.28
C ALA A 105 1.18 22.08 3.23
N VAL A 106 0.20 21.19 3.26
CA VAL A 106 0.39 19.72 3.25
C VAL A 106 -0.39 19.06 2.13
N GLU A 107 0.28 18.18 1.39
CA GLU A 107 -0.29 17.32 0.35
C GLU A 107 -0.11 15.84 0.73
N VAL A 108 -1.18 15.07 0.74
CA VAL A 108 -1.17 13.61 0.89
C VAL A 108 -1.27 12.96 -0.47
N ALA A 109 -0.12 12.62 -1.04
CA ALA A 109 0.06 12.34 -2.44
C ALA A 109 0.04 10.83 -2.76
N PHE A 110 -1.15 10.21 -2.72
CA PHE A 110 -1.39 8.83 -3.16
C PHE A 110 -1.99 8.75 -4.57
N ASN A 111 -1.81 9.79 -5.37
CA ASN A 111 -2.30 9.90 -6.73
C ASN A 111 -1.23 9.53 -7.77
N HIS A 112 -1.61 9.58 -9.05
CA HIS A 112 -0.73 9.15 -10.14
C HIS A 112 0.57 9.95 -10.21
N GLY A 113 1.66 9.25 -10.54
CA GLY A 113 3.01 9.79 -10.59
C GLY A 113 3.24 10.94 -11.60
N HIS A 114 2.32 11.18 -12.55
CA HIS A 114 2.42 12.33 -13.45
C HIS A 114 2.07 13.65 -12.77
N VAL A 115 1.39 13.63 -11.61
CA VAL A 115 1.06 14.85 -10.84
C VAL A 115 2.07 15.17 -9.73
N VAL A 116 3.18 14.42 -9.62
CA VAL A 116 4.25 14.67 -8.63
C VAL A 116 4.76 16.11 -8.72
N ALA A 117 5.10 16.57 -9.93
CA ALA A 117 5.54 17.96 -10.13
C ALA A 117 4.46 18.97 -9.73
N TRP A 118 3.20 18.68 -10.03
CA TRP A 118 2.08 19.52 -9.67
C TRP A 118 1.89 19.66 -8.15
N ASN A 119 1.96 18.55 -7.42
CA ASN A 119 1.88 18.56 -5.96
C ASN A 119 2.98 19.42 -5.33
N LEU A 120 4.21 19.35 -5.88
CA LEU A 120 5.32 20.21 -5.43
C LEU A 120 5.08 21.70 -5.75
N ILE A 121 4.57 21.99 -6.94
CA ILE A 121 4.29 23.38 -7.38
C ILE A 121 3.17 24.01 -6.55
N LYS A 122 2.13 23.28 -6.15
CA LYS A 122 1.07 23.80 -5.28
C LYS A 122 1.62 24.39 -3.97
N LEU A 123 2.65 23.76 -3.38
CA LEU A 123 3.28 24.27 -2.17
C LEU A 123 3.97 25.63 -2.40
N VAL A 124 4.60 25.78 -3.56
CA VAL A 124 5.24 27.07 -3.95
C VAL A 124 4.19 28.13 -4.19
N LEU A 125 3.11 27.80 -4.91
CA LEU A 125 2.01 28.76 -5.16
C LEU A 125 1.36 29.23 -3.86
N ALA A 126 1.18 28.34 -2.91
CA ALA A 126 0.65 28.68 -1.60
C ALA A 126 1.59 29.60 -0.77
N GLY A 127 2.91 29.36 -0.88
CA GLY A 127 3.92 30.10 -0.13
C GLY A 127 4.32 31.45 -0.77
N GLU A 128 4.37 31.48 -2.09
CA GLU A 128 4.89 32.65 -2.83
C GLU A 128 3.74 33.58 -3.30
N LEU A 129 3.57 33.90 -4.49
CA LEU A 129 2.47 34.67 -5.14
C LEU A 129 1.75 35.71 -4.23
N ASN A 130 2.53 36.55 -3.55
CA ASN A 130 1.99 37.52 -2.57
C ASN A 130 1.21 38.70 -3.22
N HIS A 131 1.19 38.78 -4.55
CA HIS A 131 0.43 39.73 -5.33
C HIS A 131 -0.97 39.27 -5.73
N VAL A 132 -1.32 38.01 -5.40
CA VAL A 132 -2.64 37.43 -5.65
C VAL A 132 -3.34 37.24 -4.31
N GLU A 133 -4.64 37.48 -4.26
CA GLU A 133 -5.42 37.21 -3.05
C GLU A 133 -5.52 35.70 -2.79
N LYS A 134 -5.06 35.32 -1.60
CA LYS A 134 -5.00 33.89 -1.20
C LYS A 134 -5.95 33.60 -0.03
N ASP A 135 -6.52 32.39 -0.03
CA ASP A 135 -7.29 31.87 1.12
C ASP A 135 -6.37 31.24 2.18
N VAL A 136 -5.17 30.80 1.77
CA VAL A 136 -4.12 30.30 2.65
C VAL A 136 -2.83 31.11 2.48
N ASN A 137 -2.18 31.44 3.60
CA ASN A 137 -0.86 32.08 3.62
C ASN A 137 0.08 31.11 4.33
N THR A 138 0.83 30.34 3.54
CA THR A 138 1.81 29.38 4.05
C THR A 138 3.22 29.81 3.61
N SER A 139 4.25 29.33 4.27
CA SER A 139 5.64 29.61 3.92
C SER A 139 6.46 28.34 3.73
N VAL A 140 5.91 27.19 4.13
CA VAL A 140 6.59 25.90 4.06
C VAL A 140 5.65 24.81 3.56
N GLY A 141 6.22 23.74 3.00
CA GLY A 141 5.46 22.65 2.44
C GLY A 141 5.84 21.27 2.97
N VAL A 142 4.86 20.38 3.05
CA VAL A 142 5.06 18.95 3.36
C VAL A 142 4.34 18.10 2.32
N ILE A 143 5.05 17.11 1.79
CA ILE A 143 4.45 16.01 1.00
C ILE A 143 4.45 14.75 1.86
N VAL A 144 3.29 14.11 2.02
CA VAL A 144 3.17 12.78 2.61
C VAL A 144 2.82 11.81 1.49
N CYS A 145 3.65 10.79 1.26
CA CYS A 145 3.48 9.84 0.16
C CYS A 145 3.93 8.44 0.55
N ALA A 146 3.64 7.44 -0.27
CA ALA A 146 4.11 6.07 -0.06
C ALA A 146 5.54 5.88 -0.57
N THR A 147 6.36 5.09 0.12
CA THR A 147 7.60 4.55 -0.46
C THR A 147 7.28 3.50 -1.54
N ASP A 148 8.25 3.15 -2.39
CA ASP A 148 8.07 2.09 -3.38
C ASP A 148 7.73 0.74 -2.72
N GLU A 149 8.26 0.47 -1.52
CA GLU A 149 7.94 -0.73 -0.74
C GLU A 149 6.48 -0.72 -0.25
N LEU A 150 6.01 0.37 0.37
CA LEU A 150 4.61 0.48 0.78
C LEU A 150 3.67 0.41 -0.43
N LYS A 151 4.01 1.08 -1.51
CA LYS A 151 3.24 1.03 -2.75
C LYS A 151 3.06 -0.41 -3.24
N LYS A 152 4.14 -1.20 -3.26
CA LYS A 152 4.12 -2.60 -3.70
C LYS A 152 3.33 -3.49 -2.75
N ASN A 153 3.61 -3.41 -1.44
CA ASN A 153 3.04 -4.31 -0.44
C ASN A 153 1.69 -3.84 0.10
N GLY A 154 1.34 -2.57 -0.09
CA GLY A 154 0.04 -2.00 0.26
C GLY A 154 -1.02 -2.07 -0.83
N GLY A 155 -0.74 -2.74 -1.96
CA GLY A 155 -1.70 -2.92 -3.06
C GLY A 155 -2.01 -1.67 -3.87
N PHE A 156 -1.14 -0.64 -3.83
CA PHE A 156 -1.32 0.58 -4.61
C PHE A 156 -1.17 0.31 -6.11
N ASP A 157 -1.80 1.14 -6.93
CA ASP A 157 -1.60 1.12 -8.37
C ASP A 157 -0.13 1.41 -8.72
N THR A 158 0.41 0.72 -9.71
CA THR A 158 1.79 0.91 -10.18
C THR A 158 2.06 2.31 -10.70
N ALA A 159 1.03 3.03 -11.16
CA ALA A 159 1.12 4.40 -11.64
C ALA A 159 1.20 5.45 -10.52
N VAL A 160 0.95 5.11 -9.26
CA VAL A 160 1.02 6.05 -8.11
C VAL A 160 2.44 6.60 -7.95
N GLY A 161 2.54 7.89 -7.65
CA GLY A 161 3.81 8.54 -7.30
C GLY A 161 4.36 8.03 -5.97
N SER A 162 5.66 7.78 -5.89
CA SER A 162 6.33 7.31 -4.68
C SER A 162 7.28 8.36 -4.10
N TYR A 163 7.69 8.15 -2.86
CA TYR A 163 8.72 8.95 -2.19
C TYR A 163 9.97 9.08 -3.07
N GLU A 164 10.45 7.98 -3.62
CA GLU A 164 11.62 7.92 -4.48
C GLU A 164 11.42 8.78 -5.74
N LYS A 165 10.21 8.80 -6.28
CA LYS A 165 9.86 9.63 -7.44
C LYS A 165 9.80 11.11 -7.09
N PHE A 166 9.27 11.48 -5.92
CA PHE A 166 9.34 12.86 -5.44
C PHE A 166 10.78 13.35 -5.32
N LEU A 167 11.67 12.55 -4.72
CA LEU A 167 13.10 12.91 -4.59
C LEU A 167 13.77 13.13 -5.95
N GLN A 168 13.44 12.34 -6.97
CA GLN A 168 13.95 12.53 -8.34
C GLN A 168 13.55 13.88 -8.92
N HIS A 169 12.44 14.49 -8.54
CA HIS A 169 11.97 15.78 -9.03
C HIS A 169 12.61 16.98 -8.31
N LEU A 170 13.00 16.83 -7.04
CA LEU A 170 13.50 17.96 -6.25
C LEU A 170 14.72 18.64 -6.87
N LYS A 171 15.72 17.85 -7.30
CA LYS A 171 16.97 18.39 -7.86
C LYS A 171 16.77 19.14 -9.20
N PRO A 172 16.08 18.57 -10.20
CA PRO A 172 15.78 19.28 -11.44
C PRO A 172 14.92 20.54 -11.24
N MET A 173 14.03 20.51 -10.26
CA MET A 173 13.10 21.62 -9.97
C MET A 173 13.64 22.64 -8.94
N ASN A 174 14.91 22.52 -8.55
CA ASN A 174 15.48 23.35 -7.48
C ASN A 174 15.29 24.87 -7.68
N ASN A 175 15.34 25.37 -8.91
CA ASN A 175 15.14 26.80 -9.19
C ASN A 175 13.67 27.22 -9.18
N ILE A 176 12.73 26.27 -9.21
CA ILE A 176 11.29 26.52 -9.21
C ILE A 176 10.73 26.35 -7.79
N LEU A 177 11.25 25.36 -7.05
CA LEU A 177 10.82 25.06 -5.69
C LEU A 177 11.52 26.02 -4.71
N THR A 178 10.96 27.19 -4.50
CA THR A 178 11.54 28.28 -3.70
C THR A 178 11.31 28.15 -2.22
N VAL A 179 10.23 27.46 -1.81
CA VAL A 179 9.88 27.26 -0.40
C VAL A 179 10.60 26.04 0.21
N PRO A 180 10.87 26.04 1.54
CA PRO A 180 11.33 24.84 2.23
C PRO A 180 10.31 23.72 2.18
N ILE A 181 10.71 22.51 1.79
CA ILE A 181 9.81 21.37 1.64
C ILE A 181 10.38 20.15 2.38
N VAL A 182 9.53 19.45 3.13
CA VAL A 182 9.80 18.11 3.63
C VAL A 182 8.98 17.09 2.83
N VAL A 183 9.64 16.01 2.41
CA VAL A 183 8.95 14.84 1.84
C VAL A 183 8.99 13.71 2.86
N ILE A 184 7.81 13.24 3.29
CA ILE A 184 7.63 12.11 4.20
C ILE A 184 7.19 10.90 3.39
N GLY A 185 8.01 9.86 3.37
CA GLY A 185 7.72 8.59 2.70
C GLY A 185 7.24 7.55 3.72
N LEU A 186 5.95 7.23 3.72
CA LEU A 186 5.40 6.18 4.57
C LEU A 186 5.97 4.83 4.17
N CYS A 187 6.50 4.08 5.15
CA CYS A 187 7.12 2.79 4.94
C CYS A 187 6.07 1.66 4.88
N GLU A 188 6.47 0.54 4.31
CA GLU A 188 5.66 -0.67 4.32
C GLU A 188 5.34 -1.14 5.74
N PHE A 189 4.27 -1.88 5.89
CA PHE A 189 3.91 -2.51 7.15
C PHE A 189 4.85 -3.66 7.49
N ASP A 190 5.11 -3.86 8.79
CA ASP A 190 5.95 -4.95 9.26
C ASP A 190 5.20 -6.29 9.25
N GLU A 191 3.90 -6.26 9.61
CA GLU A 191 3.12 -7.47 9.84
C GLU A 191 2.15 -7.83 8.71
N TYR A 192 1.77 -6.85 7.87
CA TYR A 192 0.74 -7.04 6.85
C TYR A 192 1.21 -6.69 5.45
N GLU A 193 0.65 -7.38 4.45
CA GLU A 193 0.72 -7.00 3.04
C GLU A 193 -0.62 -7.21 2.34
N ILE A 194 -0.86 -6.49 1.26
CA ILE A 194 -2.06 -6.61 0.44
C ILE A 194 -1.74 -7.38 -0.83
N ARG A 195 -2.49 -8.46 -1.08
CA ARG A 195 -2.48 -9.22 -2.33
C ARG A 195 -3.91 -9.46 -2.80
N ASP A 196 -4.16 -9.30 -4.09
CA ASP A 196 -5.47 -9.54 -4.70
C ASP A 196 -6.62 -8.90 -3.91
N ARG A 197 -6.39 -7.66 -3.41
CA ARG A 197 -7.34 -6.89 -2.59
C ARG A 197 -7.69 -7.55 -1.24
N LYS A 198 -6.79 -8.33 -0.70
CA LYS A 198 -6.93 -8.97 0.62
C LYS A 198 -5.71 -8.66 1.48
N ALA A 199 -5.95 -8.47 2.77
CA ALA A 199 -4.88 -8.32 3.75
C ALA A 199 -4.38 -9.69 4.22
N PHE A 200 -3.07 -9.86 4.23
CA PHE A 200 -2.41 -11.07 4.74
C PHE A 200 -1.36 -10.69 5.76
N LYS A 201 -1.26 -11.45 6.85
CA LYS A 201 -0.13 -11.34 7.77
C LYS A 201 1.13 -11.84 7.07
N LYS A 202 2.23 -11.09 7.14
CA LYS A 202 3.54 -11.51 6.62
C LYS A 202 4.08 -12.75 7.34
N ARG A 203 3.77 -12.94 8.63
CA ARG A 203 3.99 -14.17 9.36
C ARG A 203 3.05 -15.26 8.83
N GLY A 204 3.65 -16.32 8.31
CA GLY A 204 2.90 -17.44 7.73
C GLY A 204 2.58 -17.29 6.25
N LEU A 205 3.03 -16.22 5.58
CA LEU A 205 2.95 -16.15 4.13
C LEU A 205 3.82 -17.22 3.48
N LEU A 206 3.20 -17.96 2.58
CA LEU A 206 3.92 -18.94 1.74
C LEU A 206 4.63 -18.23 0.57
N PRO A 207 5.74 -18.77 0.06
CA PRO A 207 6.47 -18.18 -1.06
C PRO A 207 5.57 -17.85 -2.26
N LYS A 208 5.84 -16.71 -2.95
CA LYS A 208 5.10 -16.32 -4.19
C LYS A 208 5.39 -17.26 -5.35
N ASN A 209 6.66 -17.71 -5.44
CA ASN A 209 7.07 -18.67 -6.45
C ASN A 209 6.40 -20.01 -6.18
N THR A 210 5.69 -20.55 -7.17
CA THR A 210 4.90 -21.77 -7.02
C THR A 210 5.77 -23.00 -6.71
N SER A 211 6.99 -23.06 -7.24
CA SER A 211 7.91 -24.18 -6.96
C SER A 211 8.45 -24.12 -5.52
N GLU A 212 8.86 -22.94 -5.06
CA GLU A 212 9.29 -22.71 -3.69
C GLU A 212 8.14 -22.93 -2.69
N LYS A 213 6.92 -22.48 -3.05
CA LYS A 213 5.70 -22.69 -2.26
C LYS A 213 5.42 -24.18 -2.08
N LEU A 214 5.52 -24.95 -3.15
CA LEU A 214 5.28 -26.40 -3.13
C LEU A 214 6.32 -27.13 -2.26
N GLU A 215 7.59 -26.71 -2.32
CA GLU A 215 8.63 -27.23 -1.41
C GLU A 215 8.31 -26.89 0.05
N CYS A 216 7.95 -25.64 0.34
CA CYS A 216 7.57 -25.20 1.67
C CYS A 216 6.37 -25.99 2.22
N ILE A 217 5.32 -26.16 1.40
CA ILE A 217 4.15 -26.99 1.77
C ILE A 217 4.57 -28.44 2.06
N TYR A 218 5.45 -29.02 1.25
CA TYR A 218 5.92 -30.37 1.46
C TYR A 218 6.66 -30.53 2.79
N ASP A 219 7.55 -29.59 3.13
CA ASP A 219 8.31 -29.63 4.39
C ASP A 219 7.38 -29.52 5.61
N ILE A 220 6.32 -28.71 5.51
CA ILE A 220 5.26 -28.61 6.54
C ILE A 220 4.50 -29.92 6.67
N LEU A 221 4.02 -30.47 5.55
CA LEU A 221 3.25 -31.71 5.53
C LEU A 221 4.05 -32.93 6.00
N LYS A 222 5.36 -32.94 5.75
CA LYS A 222 6.27 -34.00 6.23
C LYS A 222 6.29 -34.12 7.76
N ASN A 223 6.03 -33.01 8.47
CA ASN A 223 5.95 -32.95 9.92
C ASN A 223 4.52 -33.16 10.45
N SER A 224 3.56 -33.42 9.56
CA SER A 224 2.17 -33.71 9.89
C SER A 224 1.86 -35.21 9.83
N ASN A 225 0.68 -35.60 10.28
CA ASN A 225 0.21 -37.00 10.21
C ASN A 225 -0.25 -37.43 8.80
N PHE A 226 -0.02 -36.60 7.79
CA PHE A 226 -0.38 -36.89 6.40
C PHE A 226 0.78 -37.55 5.64
N ASP A 227 0.48 -38.57 4.89
CA ASP A 227 1.44 -39.30 4.04
C ASP A 227 1.46 -38.70 2.62
N PHE A 228 2.28 -37.65 2.41
CA PHE A 228 2.42 -36.98 1.11
C PHE A 228 3.70 -37.42 0.38
N GLU A 229 3.53 -37.77 -0.89
CA GLU A 229 4.63 -38.05 -1.81
C GLU A 229 4.86 -36.87 -2.77
N LYS A 230 6.13 -36.53 -3.00
CA LYS A 230 6.56 -35.53 -3.98
C LYS A 230 7.12 -36.22 -5.21
N LYS A 231 6.45 -36.11 -6.35
CA LYS A 231 6.87 -36.77 -7.61
C LYS A 231 6.62 -35.90 -8.84
N LYS A 232 7.32 -36.22 -9.92
CA LYS A 232 7.12 -35.63 -11.26
C LYS A 232 6.23 -36.48 -12.16
N GLU A 233 5.78 -37.60 -11.65
CA GLU A 233 4.90 -38.59 -12.35
C GLU A 233 3.78 -39.00 -11.40
N PHE A 234 2.59 -39.12 -11.92
CA PHE A 234 1.43 -39.65 -11.22
C PHE A 234 0.77 -40.72 -12.08
N ASP A 235 0.59 -41.88 -11.53
CA ASP A 235 -0.02 -43.04 -12.21
C ASP A 235 0.61 -43.37 -13.59
N GLY A 236 1.97 -43.23 -13.65
CA GLY A 236 2.75 -43.48 -14.87
C GLY A 236 2.81 -42.32 -15.86
N GLU A 237 2.08 -41.22 -15.62
CA GLU A 237 2.08 -40.06 -16.51
C GLU A 237 3.00 -38.96 -16.00
N LYS A 238 3.80 -38.35 -16.90
CA LYS A 238 4.63 -37.18 -16.58
C LYS A 238 3.79 -35.92 -16.34
N CYS A 239 3.99 -35.27 -15.22
CA CYS A 239 3.18 -34.12 -14.78
C CYS A 239 3.70 -32.76 -15.22
N GLY A 240 4.84 -32.69 -15.94
CA GLY A 240 5.46 -31.44 -16.41
C GLY A 240 6.20 -30.64 -15.34
N GLY A 241 6.05 -30.98 -14.07
CA GLY A 241 6.69 -30.40 -12.90
C GLY A 241 6.38 -31.20 -11.65
N THR A 242 6.94 -30.81 -10.51
CA THR A 242 6.68 -31.48 -9.24
C THR A 242 5.25 -31.23 -8.79
N LEU A 243 4.61 -32.24 -8.23
CA LEU A 243 3.35 -32.17 -7.50
C LEU A 243 3.43 -32.98 -6.21
N LEU A 244 2.52 -32.68 -5.28
CA LEU A 244 2.36 -33.40 -4.03
C LEU A 244 1.04 -34.17 -4.08
N PHE A 245 1.05 -35.40 -3.60
CA PHE A 245 -0.18 -36.17 -3.48
C PHE A 245 -0.13 -37.16 -2.32
N SER A 246 -1.30 -37.44 -1.77
CA SER A 246 -1.52 -38.50 -0.81
C SER A 246 -2.53 -39.48 -1.37
N LYS A 247 -2.10 -40.73 -1.53
CA LYS A 247 -2.99 -41.81 -1.95
C LYS A 247 -3.98 -42.21 -0.87
N LYS A 248 -3.55 -42.12 0.39
CA LYS A 248 -4.37 -42.46 1.54
C LYS A 248 -5.56 -41.53 1.69
N GLN A 249 -5.32 -40.20 1.63
CA GLN A 249 -6.36 -39.19 1.75
C GLN A 249 -6.99 -38.79 0.42
N ARG A 250 -6.47 -39.27 -0.73
CA ARG A 250 -6.88 -38.90 -2.08
C ARG A 250 -6.83 -37.39 -2.33
N ILE A 251 -5.74 -36.76 -1.92
CA ILE A 251 -5.49 -35.32 -2.10
C ILE A 251 -4.35 -35.10 -3.10
N LEU A 252 -4.53 -34.17 -4.02
CA LEU A 252 -3.53 -33.74 -4.99
C LEU A 252 -3.34 -32.23 -4.93
N PHE A 253 -2.12 -31.76 -4.65
CA PHE A 253 -1.71 -30.38 -4.86
C PHE A 253 -1.12 -30.20 -6.26
N TYR A 254 -1.63 -29.23 -7.02
CA TYR A 254 -1.22 -29.00 -8.40
C TYR A 254 -0.99 -27.52 -8.70
N ASN A 255 -0.24 -27.22 -9.79
CA ASN A 255 -0.05 -25.86 -10.31
C ASN A 255 -0.91 -25.66 -11.56
N SER A 256 -1.91 -24.79 -11.47
CA SER A 256 -2.83 -24.46 -12.57
C SER A 256 -2.14 -23.91 -13.83
N GLY A 257 -0.92 -23.34 -13.70
CA GLY A 257 -0.13 -22.83 -14.83
C GLY A 257 0.49 -23.96 -15.70
N ILE A 258 0.51 -25.20 -15.21
CA ILE A 258 1.08 -26.34 -15.92
C ILE A 258 -0.05 -27.16 -16.56
N ARG A 259 -0.16 -27.10 -17.89
CA ARG A 259 -1.26 -27.74 -18.63
C ARG A 259 -1.46 -29.26 -18.32
N ARG A 260 -0.35 -29.99 -18.09
CA ARG A 260 -0.41 -31.41 -17.74
C ARG A 260 -0.97 -31.63 -16.34
N GLN A 261 -0.58 -30.79 -15.37
CA GLN A 261 -1.10 -30.88 -14.00
C GLN A 261 -2.57 -30.48 -13.93
N LYS A 262 -3.02 -29.52 -14.73
CA LYS A 262 -4.44 -29.18 -14.82
C LYS A 262 -5.28 -30.33 -15.36
N LYS A 263 -4.83 -30.98 -16.43
CA LYS A 263 -5.51 -32.18 -16.96
C LYS A 263 -5.57 -33.33 -15.94
N LEU A 264 -4.48 -33.52 -15.17
CA LEU A 264 -4.43 -34.47 -14.09
C LEU A 264 -5.42 -34.13 -12.97
N ALA A 265 -5.50 -32.86 -12.57
CA ALA A 265 -6.47 -32.41 -11.57
C ALA A 265 -7.92 -32.65 -12.02
N ASP A 266 -8.25 -32.39 -13.29
CA ASP A 266 -9.57 -32.71 -13.88
C ASP A 266 -9.88 -34.18 -13.84
N TRP A 267 -8.89 -35.05 -14.11
CA TRP A 267 -9.04 -36.51 -14.00
C TRP A 267 -9.22 -36.94 -12.54
N CYS A 268 -8.42 -36.36 -11.60
CA CYS A 268 -8.53 -36.66 -10.19
C CYS A 268 -9.92 -36.32 -9.64
N LEU A 269 -10.49 -35.18 -10.01
CA LEU A 269 -11.85 -34.80 -9.61
C LEU A 269 -12.90 -35.81 -10.06
N LYS A 270 -12.79 -36.33 -11.31
CA LYS A 270 -13.69 -37.37 -11.84
C LYS A 270 -13.56 -38.70 -11.09
N ASN A 271 -12.41 -38.96 -10.49
CA ASN A 271 -12.12 -40.18 -9.74
C ASN A 271 -12.21 -39.98 -8.22
N GLN A 272 -12.95 -38.97 -7.76
CA GLN A 272 -13.19 -38.68 -6.34
C GLN A 272 -11.92 -38.36 -5.54
N TRP A 273 -10.98 -37.63 -6.16
CA TRP A 273 -9.85 -37.06 -5.50
C TRP A 273 -10.14 -35.59 -5.22
N THR A 274 -9.71 -35.12 -4.06
CA THR A 274 -9.65 -33.69 -3.78
C THR A 274 -8.44 -33.08 -4.47
N THR A 275 -8.64 -31.97 -5.19
CA THR A 275 -7.55 -31.28 -5.88
C THR A 275 -7.43 -29.85 -5.35
N ILE A 276 -6.21 -29.47 -4.98
CA ILE A 276 -5.91 -28.18 -4.37
C ILE A 276 -4.91 -27.44 -5.27
N CYS A 277 -5.29 -26.26 -5.74
CA CYS A 277 -4.40 -25.41 -6.52
C CYS A 277 -3.41 -24.70 -5.60
N VAL A 278 -2.11 -24.96 -5.75
CA VAL A 278 -1.07 -24.35 -4.92
C VAL A 278 -1.08 -22.81 -4.96
N LYS A 279 -1.59 -22.20 -6.03
CA LYS A 279 -1.71 -20.74 -6.13
C LYS A 279 -2.74 -20.15 -5.16
N GLU A 280 -3.76 -20.91 -4.80
CA GLU A 280 -4.86 -20.46 -3.93
C GLU A 280 -4.47 -20.46 -2.45
N ILE A 281 -3.41 -21.18 -2.07
CA ILE A 281 -2.90 -21.22 -0.72
C ILE A 281 -1.93 -20.05 -0.55
N CYS A 282 -2.26 -19.05 0.24
CA CYS A 282 -1.43 -17.86 0.42
C CYS A 282 -0.70 -17.86 1.77
N THR A 283 -1.31 -18.47 2.79
CA THR A 283 -0.81 -18.48 4.17
C THR A 283 -0.73 -19.90 4.74
N LEU A 284 -0.03 -20.05 5.87
CA LEU A 284 -0.05 -21.28 6.66
C LEU A 284 -1.47 -21.57 7.18
N ASP A 285 -2.21 -20.52 7.56
CA ASP A 285 -3.59 -20.66 8.04
C ASP A 285 -4.51 -21.20 6.92
N ASP A 286 -4.32 -20.77 5.65
CA ASP A 286 -5.05 -21.36 4.52
C ASP A 286 -4.77 -22.85 4.38
N LEU A 287 -3.49 -23.25 4.51
CA LEU A 287 -3.08 -24.64 4.44
C LEU A 287 -3.66 -25.45 5.60
N ASP A 288 -3.57 -24.95 6.83
CA ASP A 288 -4.08 -25.60 8.03
C ASP A 288 -5.61 -25.77 7.99
N ASN A 289 -6.34 -24.78 7.51
CA ASN A 289 -7.79 -24.86 7.35
C ASN A 289 -8.18 -25.91 6.31
N LEU A 290 -7.49 -25.94 5.16
CA LEU A 290 -7.67 -26.97 4.15
C LEU A 290 -7.39 -28.37 4.71
N LEU A 291 -6.30 -28.54 5.47
CA LEU A 291 -5.94 -29.85 6.04
C LEU A 291 -6.93 -30.29 7.13
N LYS A 292 -7.49 -29.38 7.93
CA LYS A 292 -8.53 -29.70 8.93
C LYS A 292 -9.79 -30.27 8.29
N GLU A 293 -10.20 -29.78 7.13
CA GLU A 293 -11.36 -30.30 6.40
C GLU A 293 -11.18 -31.77 5.99
N TYR A 294 -9.93 -32.23 5.83
CA TYR A 294 -9.61 -33.60 5.37
C TYR A 294 -8.93 -34.45 6.45
N SER A 295 -8.78 -33.96 7.67
CA SER A 295 -8.20 -34.70 8.79
C SER A 295 -9.25 -35.39 9.67
N THR A 296 -10.54 -35.27 9.36
CA THR A 296 -11.60 -35.97 10.07
C THR A 296 -11.81 -37.32 9.40
N ASP A 297 -10.99 -38.35 9.82
CA ASP A 297 -11.40 -39.76 10.08
C ASP A 297 -10.24 -40.51 10.75
#